data_fad6aa6746d349f8c086f8715fc89c7c
#
_entry.id   fad6aa6746d349f8c086f8715fc89c7c
#
_cell.length_a   1.000
_cell.length_b   1.000
_cell.length_c   1.000
_cell.angle_alpha   90.00
_cell.angle_beta   90.00
_cell.angle_gamma   90.00
#
_symmetry.space_group_name_H-M   'P 1'
#
loop_
_entity.id
_entity.type
_entity.pdbx_description
1 polymer ?
#
loop_
_entity_poly.entity_id
_entity_poly.type
_entity_poly.pdbx_seq_one_letter_code
_entity_poly.pdbx_strand_id
1 'polypeptide(L)'
;MKIKVAAIVCAGVFLIAGAAVLAEPMTKEQGDAILKELREIKQVLEKQQRPQAQPQQAPQKPERVKVKGGGDYTLGKSAAPVTLVEYTDYQCPFCSRFELSTFPGIKKNFIDTGKVLFIQRDLPLEFHQFALKAAQAARCAGEQGKYWEMKDTLFKNQTKLDAGSIAGYAKALALNADKFNSCAASDKYLKEIGEEAKGAASAGITGTPSFVVGRTTGDSVEGVLVVGAQPYAAFESAINELLNAPIKK
;
A
#
# COMPACT_ATOMS: atom_id res chain seq x y z
N MET A 1 52.56 31.78 48.19
CA MET A 1 51.87 32.99 47.69
C MET A 1 50.37 32.66 47.64
N LYS A 2 49.62 33.18 48.63
CA LYS A 2 48.22 32.84 48.84
C LYS A 2 47.36 33.88 48.10
N ILE A 3 46.55 33.48 47.16
CA ILE A 3 45.57 34.37 46.54
C ILE A 3 44.19 33.94 47.04
N LYS A 4 43.57 34.87 47.78
CA LYS A 4 42.21 34.77 48.30
C LYS A 4 41.27 35.17 47.13
N VAL A 5 40.32 34.31 46.79
CA VAL A 5 39.21 34.63 45.88
C VAL A 5 38.00 34.93 46.77
N ALA A 6 37.52 36.15 46.71
CA ALA A 6 36.30 36.60 47.37
C ALA A 6 35.08 36.21 46.55
N ALA A 7 34.15 35.51 47.18
CA ALA A 7 32.85 35.19 46.59
C ALA A 7 31.90 36.38 46.76
N ILE A 8 31.43 36.94 45.67
CA ILE A 8 30.33 37.92 45.66
C ILE A 8 29.06 37.14 45.35
N VAL A 9 28.20 37.04 46.34
CA VAL A 9 26.84 36.51 46.22
C VAL A 9 25.94 37.70 45.86
N CYS A 10 25.53 37.80 44.59
CA CYS A 10 24.43 38.66 44.17
C CYS A 10 23.13 37.88 44.18
N ALA A 11 22.33 38.05 45.22
CA ALA A 11 20.96 37.59 45.29
C ALA A 11 20.08 38.56 44.46
N GLY A 12 19.83 38.21 43.21
CA GLY A 12 18.83 38.88 42.37
C GLY A 12 17.46 38.23 42.57
N VAL A 13 16.61 38.87 43.36
CA VAL A 13 15.19 38.49 43.45
C VAL A 13 14.51 39.01 42.20
N PHE A 14 14.24 38.11 41.21
CA PHE A 14 13.34 38.40 40.11
C PHE A 14 11.89 38.27 40.60
N LEU A 15 11.25 39.38 40.90
CA LEU A 15 9.81 39.49 41.02
C LEU A 15 9.19 39.34 39.64
N ILE A 16 8.73 38.14 39.29
CA ILE A 16 7.87 37.92 38.13
C ILE A 16 6.47 38.40 38.54
N ALA A 17 6.18 39.67 38.19
CA ALA A 17 4.81 40.16 38.23
C ALA A 17 4.02 39.40 37.14
N GLY A 18 3.29 38.38 37.55
CA GLY A 18 2.30 37.70 36.71
C GLY A 18 1.19 38.68 36.35
N ALA A 19 1.27 39.29 35.18
CA ALA A 19 0.13 39.96 34.60
C ALA A 19 -0.92 38.87 34.28
N ALA A 20 -1.92 38.77 35.17
CA ALA A 20 -3.14 38.03 34.84
C ALA A 20 -3.79 38.76 33.66
N VAL A 21 -3.67 38.18 32.46
CA VAL A 21 -4.46 38.60 31.32
C VAL A 21 -5.92 38.26 31.67
N LEU A 22 -6.63 39.25 32.24
CA LEU A 22 -8.08 39.17 32.36
C LEU A 22 -8.61 39.20 30.95
N ALA A 23 -9.07 38.05 30.47
CA ALA A 23 -9.80 37.97 29.23
C ALA A 23 -11.06 38.85 29.37
N GLU A 24 -11.10 39.97 28.65
CA GLU A 24 -12.31 40.79 28.64
C GLU A 24 -13.50 39.97 28.13
N PRO A 25 -14.66 40.09 28.76
CA PRO A 25 -15.83 39.39 28.31
C PRO A 25 -16.18 39.87 26.89
N MET A 26 -16.39 38.92 25.98
CA MET A 26 -16.74 39.17 24.59
C MET A 26 -17.96 40.08 24.51
N THR A 27 -17.87 41.17 23.74
CA THR A 27 -19.01 42.09 23.57
C THR A 27 -20.10 41.42 22.71
N LYS A 28 -21.35 41.89 22.88
CA LYS A 28 -22.46 41.38 22.10
C LYS A 28 -22.20 41.53 20.60
N GLU A 29 -21.61 42.62 20.17
CA GLU A 29 -21.25 42.89 18.77
C GLU A 29 -20.22 41.88 18.22
N GLN A 30 -19.21 41.51 19.01
CA GLN A 30 -18.25 40.49 18.66
C GLN A 30 -18.93 39.11 18.55
N GLY A 31 -19.84 38.80 19.46
CA GLY A 31 -20.63 37.55 19.41
C GLY A 31 -21.49 37.45 18.16
N ASP A 32 -22.18 38.56 17.82
CA ASP A 32 -23.06 38.63 16.65
C ASP A 32 -22.25 38.52 15.34
N ALA A 33 -21.05 39.13 15.28
CA ALA A 33 -20.14 39.01 14.14
C ALA A 33 -19.67 37.56 13.94
N ILE A 34 -19.23 36.88 14.99
CA ILE A 34 -18.82 35.47 14.94
C ILE A 34 -19.97 34.56 14.51
N LEU A 35 -21.17 34.78 15.02
CA LEU A 35 -22.35 34.02 14.64
C LEU A 35 -22.73 34.23 13.15
N LYS A 36 -22.48 35.41 12.60
CA LYS A 36 -22.70 35.69 11.19
C LYS A 36 -21.69 34.90 10.33
N GLU A 37 -20.42 34.96 10.66
CA GLU A 37 -19.37 34.20 9.93
C GLU A 37 -19.61 32.68 10.01
N LEU A 38 -19.99 32.16 11.17
CA LEU A 38 -20.31 30.73 11.32
C LEU A 38 -21.51 30.32 10.46
N ARG A 39 -22.54 31.18 10.30
CA ARG A 39 -23.66 30.92 9.41
C ARG A 39 -23.22 30.92 7.94
N GLU A 40 -22.33 31.81 7.54
CA GLU A 40 -21.78 31.88 6.19
C GLU A 40 -20.94 30.65 5.88
N ILE A 41 -20.05 30.23 6.80
CA ILE A 41 -19.27 28.99 6.69
C ILE A 41 -20.18 27.77 6.57
N LYS A 42 -21.23 27.70 7.43
CA LYS A 42 -22.21 26.62 7.36
C LYS A 42 -22.91 26.57 6.00
N GLN A 43 -23.33 27.71 5.44
CA GLN A 43 -23.94 27.76 4.11
C GLN A 43 -22.98 27.33 2.99
N VAL A 44 -21.70 27.68 3.09
CA VAL A 44 -20.67 27.23 2.12
C VAL A 44 -20.48 25.72 2.22
N LEU A 45 -20.39 25.16 3.43
CA LEU A 45 -20.28 23.73 3.65
C LEU A 45 -21.52 22.96 3.17
N GLU A 46 -22.73 23.48 3.41
CA GLU A 46 -23.97 22.87 2.92
C GLU A 46 -24.08 22.91 1.39
N LYS A 47 -23.58 23.98 0.75
CA LYS A 47 -23.47 24.04 -0.72
C LYS A 47 -22.42 23.06 -1.28
N GLN A 48 -21.32 22.85 -0.56
CA GLN A 48 -20.28 21.86 -0.94
C GLN A 48 -20.73 20.41 -0.65
N GLN A 49 -21.59 20.19 0.35
CA GLN A 49 -22.15 18.89 0.67
C GLN A 49 -23.37 18.52 -0.19
N ARG A 50 -23.93 19.45 -0.97
CA ARG A 50 -24.81 19.01 -2.04
C ARG A 50 -23.98 18.14 -2.96
N PRO A 51 -24.32 16.85 -3.14
CA PRO A 51 -23.64 16.04 -4.13
C PRO A 51 -23.77 16.85 -5.44
N GLN A 52 -22.68 17.49 -5.87
CA GLN A 52 -22.59 17.79 -7.29
C GLN A 52 -22.80 16.40 -7.90
N ALA A 53 -23.92 16.22 -8.56
CA ALA A 53 -24.10 15.09 -9.43
C ALA A 53 -22.90 15.15 -10.39
N GLN A 54 -21.79 14.49 -9.99
CA GLN A 54 -20.77 14.18 -10.95
C GLN A 54 -21.57 13.54 -12.07
N PRO A 55 -21.43 14.00 -13.31
CA PRO A 55 -22.05 13.32 -14.44
C PRO A 55 -21.74 11.86 -14.17
N GLN A 56 -22.75 11.04 -13.88
CA GLN A 56 -22.59 9.60 -13.81
C GLN A 56 -22.01 9.24 -15.17
N GLN A 57 -20.67 9.11 -15.20
CA GLN A 57 -20.03 8.54 -16.37
C GLN A 57 -20.77 7.24 -16.59
N ALA A 58 -21.45 7.15 -17.73
CA ALA A 58 -22.11 5.93 -18.14
C ALA A 58 -21.13 4.77 -17.83
N PRO A 59 -21.59 3.63 -17.30
CA PRO A 59 -20.71 2.55 -16.86
C PRO A 59 -19.70 2.29 -17.97
N GLN A 60 -18.48 2.79 -17.79
CA GLN A 60 -17.42 2.56 -18.77
C GLN A 60 -17.21 1.06 -18.77
N LYS A 61 -17.29 0.47 -19.97
CA LYS A 61 -17.01 -0.95 -20.10
C LYS A 61 -15.64 -1.22 -19.47
N PRO A 62 -15.54 -2.17 -18.50
CA PRO A 62 -14.29 -2.41 -17.79
C PRO A 62 -13.15 -2.57 -18.79
N GLU A 63 -12.07 -1.85 -18.56
CA GLU A 63 -10.88 -1.95 -19.41
C GLU A 63 -10.35 -3.37 -19.37
N ARG A 64 -10.17 -3.96 -20.55
CA ARG A 64 -9.60 -5.29 -20.68
C ARG A 64 -8.17 -5.19 -21.12
N VAL A 65 -7.32 -5.88 -20.39
CA VAL A 65 -5.88 -5.90 -20.63
C VAL A 65 -5.36 -7.33 -20.76
N LYS A 66 -4.19 -7.43 -21.36
CA LYS A 66 -3.46 -8.68 -21.48
C LYS A 66 -2.10 -8.51 -20.80
N VAL A 67 -1.79 -9.41 -19.87
CA VAL A 67 -0.51 -9.43 -19.12
C VAL A 67 0.12 -10.81 -19.19
N LYS A 68 1.41 -10.91 -18.92
CA LYS A 68 2.12 -12.19 -18.84
C LYS A 68 1.49 -13.06 -17.73
N GLY A 69 1.20 -14.31 -18.07
CA GLY A 69 0.79 -15.36 -17.13
C GLY A 69 1.98 -16.08 -16.49
N GLY A 70 1.70 -16.95 -15.52
CA GLY A 70 2.71 -17.74 -14.82
C GLY A 70 3.64 -16.89 -13.94
N GLY A 71 4.71 -17.51 -13.48
CA GLY A 71 5.73 -16.91 -12.61
C GLY A 71 5.97 -17.72 -11.35
N ASP A 72 6.98 -17.34 -10.58
CA ASP A 72 7.46 -18.10 -9.42
C ASP A 72 6.62 -17.84 -8.15
N TYR A 73 5.98 -16.66 -8.08
CA TYR A 73 5.24 -16.25 -6.89
C TYR A 73 3.74 -16.40 -7.11
N THR A 74 3.29 -17.64 -6.99
CA THR A 74 1.87 -18.02 -7.20
C THR A 74 1.28 -18.71 -5.99
N LEU A 75 -0.03 -18.57 -5.79
CA LEU A 75 -0.84 -19.30 -4.82
C LEU A 75 -2.06 -19.90 -5.50
N GLY A 76 -2.47 -21.07 -5.04
CA GLY A 76 -3.62 -21.78 -5.60
C GLY A 76 -3.22 -22.83 -6.63
N LYS A 77 -4.21 -23.33 -7.36
CA LYS A 77 -4.00 -24.39 -8.37
C LYS A 77 -3.70 -23.79 -9.72
N SER A 78 -2.69 -24.29 -10.42
CA SER A 78 -2.32 -23.83 -11.77
C SER A 78 -3.47 -24.01 -12.79
N ALA A 79 -4.33 -25.02 -12.58
CA ALA A 79 -5.51 -25.29 -13.39
C ALA A 79 -6.78 -24.54 -12.94
N ALA A 80 -6.66 -23.54 -12.04
CA ALA A 80 -7.81 -22.76 -11.61
C ALA A 80 -8.47 -22.03 -12.79
N PRO A 81 -9.82 -21.98 -12.84
CA PRO A 81 -10.55 -21.38 -13.96
C PRO A 81 -10.40 -19.87 -14.07
N VAL A 82 -10.01 -19.19 -13.01
CA VAL A 82 -9.78 -17.74 -12.94
C VAL A 82 -8.36 -17.48 -12.47
N THR A 83 -7.74 -16.44 -13.01
CA THR A 83 -6.43 -15.97 -12.59
C THR A 83 -6.55 -14.53 -12.11
N LEU A 84 -5.97 -14.25 -10.96
CA LEU A 84 -5.83 -12.91 -10.37
C LEU A 84 -4.35 -12.55 -10.36
N VAL A 85 -3.94 -11.61 -11.21
CA VAL A 85 -2.58 -11.06 -11.21
C VAL A 85 -2.58 -9.75 -10.43
N GLU A 86 -1.75 -9.65 -9.41
CA GLU A 86 -1.54 -8.42 -8.64
C GLU A 86 -0.22 -7.77 -9.05
N TYR A 87 -0.23 -6.46 -9.28
CA TYR A 87 0.95 -5.60 -9.34
C TYR A 87 1.03 -4.78 -8.06
N THR A 88 2.09 -5.00 -7.30
CA THR A 88 2.21 -4.48 -5.93
C THR A 88 3.52 -3.76 -5.67
N ASP A 89 3.51 -2.89 -4.65
CA ASP A 89 4.64 -2.16 -4.13
C ASP A 89 4.63 -2.24 -2.59
N TYR A 90 5.69 -2.75 -2.01
CA TYR A 90 5.76 -2.99 -0.56
C TYR A 90 5.74 -1.71 0.28
N GLN A 91 6.03 -0.55 -0.30
CA GLN A 91 5.97 0.74 0.39
C GLN A 91 4.65 1.49 0.14
N CYS A 92 3.81 1.03 -0.78
CA CYS A 92 2.53 1.65 -1.10
C CYS A 92 1.48 1.38 0.01
N PRO A 93 0.91 2.41 0.68
CA PRO A 93 -0.05 2.21 1.76
C PRO A 93 -1.36 1.55 1.30
N PHE A 94 -1.73 1.74 0.04
CA PHE A 94 -2.89 1.08 -0.55
C PHE A 94 -2.65 -0.42 -0.78
N CYS A 95 -1.42 -0.82 -1.13
CA CYS A 95 -1.04 -2.24 -1.22
C CYS A 95 -1.13 -2.92 0.15
N SER A 96 -0.57 -2.29 1.20
CA SER A 96 -0.71 -2.81 2.56
C SER A 96 -2.18 -2.94 3.00
N ARG A 97 -3.01 -1.95 2.68
CA ARG A 97 -4.45 -2.02 2.97
C ARG A 97 -5.12 -3.21 2.27
N PHE A 98 -4.83 -3.44 0.98
CA PHE A 98 -5.35 -4.60 0.27
C PHE A 98 -4.90 -5.90 0.92
N GLU A 99 -3.61 -6.07 1.17
CA GLU A 99 -3.02 -7.27 1.76
C GLU A 99 -3.60 -7.60 3.14
N LEU A 100 -3.79 -6.59 3.98
CA LEU A 100 -4.23 -6.82 5.36
C LEU A 100 -5.76 -6.91 5.51
N SER A 101 -6.52 -6.33 4.58
CA SER A 101 -7.98 -6.24 4.73
C SER A 101 -8.75 -7.08 3.71
N THR A 102 -8.32 -7.11 2.45
CA THR A 102 -9.08 -7.72 1.33
C THR A 102 -8.54 -9.10 0.94
N PHE A 103 -7.22 -9.22 0.81
CA PHE A 103 -6.56 -10.43 0.34
C PHE A 103 -6.87 -11.68 1.19
N PRO A 104 -6.97 -11.63 2.54
CA PRO A 104 -7.30 -12.81 3.34
C PRO A 104 -8.65 -13.43 2.96
N GLY A 105 -9.64 -12.61 2.64
CA GLY A 105 -10.95 -13.06 2.16
C GLY A 105 -10.87 -13.74 0.79
N ILE A 106 -10.13 -13.12 -0.15
CA ILE A 106 -9.90 -13.69 -1.49
C ILE A 106 -9.15 -15.02 -1.36
N LYS A 107 -8.10 -15.06 -0.55
CA LYS A 107 -7.33 -16.28 -0.31
C LYS A 107 -8.20 -17.40 0.17
N LYS A 108 -8.95 -17.19 1.25
CA LYS A 108 -9.81 -18.19 1.88
C LYS A 108 -10.90 -18.72 0.94
N ASN A 109 -11.59 -17.81 0.23
CA ASN A 109 -12.82 -18.16 -0.48
C ASN A 109 -12.59 -18.59 -1.92
N PHE A 110 -11.44 -18.21 -2.52
CA PHE A 110 -11.18 -18.45 -3.95
C PHE A 110 -9.85 -19.16 -4.21
N ILE A 111 -8.75 -18.76 -3.57
CA ILE A 111 -7.44 -19.35 -3.83
C ILE A 111 -7.33 -20.73 -3.17
N ASP A 112 -7.60 -20.83 -1.88
CA ASP A 112 -7.51 -22.08 -1.11
C ASP A 112 -8.56 -23.10 -1.58
N THR A 113 -9.66 -22.64 -2.16
CA THR A 113 -10.70 -23.51 -2.75
C THR A 113 -10.38 -23.96 -4.18
N GLY A 114 -9.28 -23.45 -4.78
CA GLY A 114 -8.85 -23.80 -6.13
C GLY A 114 -9.64 -23.15 -7.26
N LYS A 115 -10.42 -22.11 -6.98
CA LYS A 115 -11.18 -21.34 -7.96
C LYS A 115 -10.33 -20.27 -8.63
N VAL A 116 -9.30 -19.78 -7.94
CA VAL A 116 -8.41 -18.71 -8.42
C VAL A 116 -6.96 -19.16 -8.29
N LEU A 117 -6.19 -18.94 -9.35
CA LEU A 117 -4.74 -18.87 -9.33
C LEU A 117 -4.36 -17.41 -9.07
N PHE A 118 -3.65 -17.15 -8.00
CA PHE A 118 -3.11 -15.84 -7.69
C PHE A 118 -1.65 -15.76 -8.16
N ILE A 119 -1.30 -14.66 -8.84
CA ILE A 119 0.05 -14.39 -9.32
C ILE A 119 0.45 -13.02 -8.78
N GLN A 120 1.58 -12.93 -8.08
CA GLN A 120 2.13 -11.65 -7.66
C GLN A 120 3.21 -11.16 -8.60
N ARG A 121 3.22 -9.85 -8.85
CA ARG A 121 4.20 -9.09 -9.63
C ARG A 121 4.67 -7.89 -8.85
N ASP A 122 5.94 -7.58 -8.95
CA ASP A 122 6.51 -6.38 -8.35
C ASP A 122 6.38 -5.18 -9.30
N LEU A 123 5.89 -4.08 -8.77
CA LEU A 123 5.85 -2.78 -9.43
C LEU A 123 6.31 -1.71 -8.46
N PRO A 124 7.62 -1.69 -8.10
CA PRO A 124 8.16 -0.66 -7.21
C PRO A 124 8.08 0.70 -7.90
N LEU A 125 7.37 1.66 -7.28
CA LEU A 125 7.19 2.99 -7.82
C LEU A 125 8.44 3.83 -7.51
N GLU A 126 8.88 4.66 -8.46
CA GLU A 126 10.14 5.41 -8.38
C GLU A 126 10.23 6.35 -7.16
N PHE A 127 9.11 6.90 -6.72
CA PHE A 127 9.04 7.77 -5.54
C PHE A 127 9.02 7.00 -4.20
N HIS A 128 8.99 5.67 -4.21
CA HIS A 128 9.06 4.83 -3.03
C HIS A 128 10.47 4.30 -2.81
N GLN A 129 11.25 5.01 -2.02
CA GLN A 129 12.68 4.79 -1.80
C GLN A 129 13.07 3.34 -1.45
N PHE A 130 12.23 2.63 -0.70
CA PHE A 130 12.53 1.28 -0.21
C PHE A 130 11.82 0.16 -0.99
N ALA A 131 10.91 0.48 -1.90
CA ALA A 131 10.06 -0.49 -2.58
C ALA A 131 10.87 -1.55 -3.34
N LEU A 132 11.86 -1.13 -4.13
CA LEU A 132 12.72 -2.04 -4.90
C LEU A 132 13.52 -2.98 -3.99
N LYS A 133 14.08 -2.46 -2.89
CA LYS A 133 14.84 -3.29 -1.94
C LYS A 133 13.95 -4.24 -1.16
N ALA A 134 12.73 -3.85 -0.84
CA ALA A 134 11.74 -4.72 -0.22
C ALA A 134 11.30 -5.85 -1.18
N ALA A 135 11.08 -5.56 -2.47
CA ALA A 135 10.81 -6.57 -3.48
C ALA A 135 11.95 -7.57 -3.63
N GLN A 136 13.20 -7.08 -3.71
CA GLN A 136 14.38 -7.95 -3.71
C GLN A 136 14.44 -8.84 -2.47
N ALA A 137 14.16 -8.28 -1.28
CA ALA A 137 14.18 -9.02 -0.03
C ALA A 137 13.14 -10.15 0.00
N ALA A 138 11.92 -9.91 -0.49
CA ALA A 138 10.89 -10.94 -0.60
C ALA A 138 11.36 -12.09 -1.50
N ARG A 139 11.95 -11.78 -2.65
CA ARG A 139 12.49 -12.79 -3.58
C ARG A 139 13.67 -13.56 -2.99
N CYS A 140 14.58 -12.88 -2.28
CA CYS A 140 15.70 -13.53 -1.58
C CYS A 140 15.22 -14.46 -0.45
N ALA A 141 14.15 -14.11 0.23
CA ALA A 141 13.51 -15.02 1.17
C ALA A 141 12.87 -16.22 0.44
N GLY A 142 12.35 -15.98 -0.76
CA GLY A 142 11.79 -17.01 -1.64
C GLY A 142 12.79 -18.10 -2.02
N GLU A 143 14.08 -17.79 -2.19
CA GLU A 143 15.15 -18.78 -2.41
C GLU A 143 15.28 -19.80 -1.27
N GLN A 144 14.77 -19.42 -0.10
CA GLN A 144 14.76 -20.25 1.09
C GLN A 144 13.33 -20.72 1.47
N GLY A 145 12.38 -20.65 0.52
CA GLY A 145 11.00 -21.09 0.69
C GLY A 145 10.14 -20.18 1.58
N LYS A 146 10.54 -18.91 1.79
CA LYS A 146 9.90 -17.98 2.72
C LYS A 146 9.41 -16.69 2.05
N TYR A 147 9.07 -16.74 0.75
CA TYR A 147 8.57 -15.58 0.02
C TYR A 147 7.31 -14.97 0.66
N TRP A 148 6.30 -15.81 0.90
CA TRP A 148 5.01 -15.36 1.40
C TRP A 148 5.07 -14.84 2.83
N GLU A 149 5.86 -15.47 3.68
CA GLU A 149 6.08 -15.00 5.05
C GLU A 149 6.85 -13.67 5.08
N MET A 150 7.83 -13.48 4.17
CA MET A 150 8.54 -12.22 4.05
C MET A 150 7.61 -11.14 3.50
N LYS A 151 6.82 -11.43 2.46
CA LYS A 151 5.78 -10.54 1.93
C LYS A 151 4.86 -10.02 3.04
N ASP A 152 4.28 -10.94 3.82
CA ASP A 152 3.40 -10.62 4.94
C ASP A 152 4.11 -9.73 5.98
N THR A 153 5.36 -10.03 6.28
CA THR A 153 6.16 -9.28 7.25
C THR A 153 6.43 -7.86 6.76
N LEU A 154 6.78 -7.69 5.48
CA LEU A 154 7.04 -6.38 4.88
C LEU A 154 5.78 -5.50 4.89
N PHE A 155 4.61 -6.02 4.52
CA PHE A 155 3.36 -5.26 4.54
C PHE A 155 2.90 -4.91 5.95
N LYS A 156 3.09 -5.78 6.92
CA LYS A 156 2.79 -5.49 8.34
C LYS A 156 3.72 -4.44 8.95
N ASN A 157 4.91 -4.26 8.38
CA ASN A 157 5.94 -3.35 8.88
C ASN A 157 6.33 -2.27 7.86
N GLN A 158 5.39 -1.80 7.08
CA GLN A 158 5.59 -0.93 5.92
C GLN A 158 6.37 0.37 6.21
N THR A 159 6.34 0.85 7.44
CA THR A 159 7.09 2.05 7.86
C THR A 159 8.55 1.77 8.19
N LYS A 160 8.99 0.50 8.15
CA LYS A 160 10.35 0.04 8.52
C LYS A 160 10.88 -0.91 7.45
N LEU A 161 11.20 -0.36 6.29
CA LEU A 161 11.69 -1.11 5.13
C LEU A 161 13.17 -0.80 4.80
N ASP A 162 13.88 -0.19 5.74
CA ASP A 162 15.32 -0.01 5.64
C ASP A 162 16.07 -1.35 5.74
N ALA A 163 17.32 -1.37 5.29
CA ALA A 163 18.11 -2.60 5.21
C ALA A 163 18.28 -3.30 6.57
N GLY A 164 18.42 -2.53 7.67
CA GLY A 164 18.56 -3.09 9.00
C GLY A 164 17.29 -3.77 9.48
N SER A 165 16.15 -3.14 9.24
CA SER A 165 14.83 -3.71 9.55
C SER A 165 14.58 -4.99 8.76
N ILE A 166 14.84 -4.98 7.46
CA ILE A 166 14.67 -6.15 6.57
C ILE A 166 15.58 -7.32 7.00
N ALA A 167 16.84 -7.05 7.37
CA ALA A 167 17.73 -8.09 7.93
C ALA A 167 17.18 -8.68 9.23
N GLY A 168 16.56 -7.84 10.07
CA GLY A 168 15.85 -8.28 11.27
C GLY A 168 14.67 -9.21 10.97
N TYR A 169 13.91 -8.93 9.92
CA TYR A 169 12.81 -9.79 9.47
C TYR A 169 13.30 -11.12 8.94
N ALA A 170 14.39 -11.12 8.17
CA ALA A 170 15.01 -12.34 7.69
C ALA A 170 15.45 -13.26 8.85
N LYS A 171 16.03 -12.68 9.90
CA LYS A 171 16.39 -13.39 11.12
C LYS A 171 15.16 -13.95 11.84
N ALA A 172 14.10 -13.16 11.97
CA ALA A 172 12.85 -13.58 12.61
C ALA A 172 12.16 -14.74 11.87
N LEU A 173 12.32 -14.79 10.54
CA LEU A 173 11.85 -15.88 9.68
C LEU A 173 12.81 -17.10 9.64
N ALA A 174 13.85 -17.10 10.48
CA ALA A 174 14.88 -18.14 10.56
C ALA A 174 15.60 -18.42 9.22
N LEU A 175 15.77 -17.39 8.40
CA LEU A 175 16.54 -17.49 7.15
C LEU A 175 18.03 -17.61 7.46
N ASN A 176 18.77 -18.29 6.59
CA ASN A 176 20.23 -18.24 6.61
C ASN A 176 20.69 -16.81 6.27
N ALA A 177 21.30 -16.14 7.24
CA ALA A 177 21.66 -14.73 7.14
C ALA A 177 22.66 -14.45 6.00
N ASP A 178 23.69 -15.31 5.84
CA ASP A 178 24.71 -15.11 4.82
C ASP A 178 24.14 -15.22 3.41
N LYS A 179 23.30 -16.23 3.15
CA LYS A 179 22.60 -16.40 1.88
C LYS A 179 21.67 -15.24 1.60
N PHE A 180 20.88 -14.84 2.61
CA PHE A 180 19.94 -13.74 2.46
C PHE A 180 20.64 -12.41 2.18
N ASN A 181 21.65 -12.06 2.98
CA ASN A 181 22.40 -10.81 2.82
C ASN A 181 23.15 -10.75 1.49
N SER A 182 23.77 -11.85 1.08
CA SER A 182 24.43 -11.94 -0.24
C SER A 182 23.46 -11.72 -1.39
N CYS A 183 22.28 -12.34 -1.33
CA CYS A 183 21.23 -12.13 -2.32
C CYS A 183 20.70 -10.70 -2.30
N ALA A 184 20.35 -10.14 -1.13
CA ALA A 184 19.78 -8.80 -0.99
C ALA A 184 20.75 -7.67 -1.38
N ALA A 185 22.07 -7.93 -1.29
CA ALA A 185 23.10 -7.00 -1.75
C ALA A 185 23.40 -7.11 -3.26
N SER A 186 22.94 -8.18 -3.91
CA SER A 186 23.19 -8.43 -5.33
C SER A 186 22.14 -7.75 -6.23
N ASP A 187 22.42 -7.73 -7.54
CA ASP A 187 21.48 -7.25 -8.57
C ASP A 187 20.64 -8.39 -9.17
N LYS A 188 20.63 -9.57 -8.52
CA LYS A 188 20.05 -10.80 -9.06
C LYS A 188 18.62 -10.64 -9.60
N TYR A 189 17.78 -9.93 -8.87
CA TYR A 189 16.35 -9.78 -9.21
C TYR A 189 16.00 -8.46 -9.92
N LEU A 190 16.96 -7.53 -10.09
CA LEU A 190 16.68 -6.22 -10.69
C LEU A 190 16.12 -6.34 -12.12
N LYS A 191 16.69 -7.24 -12.92
CA LYS A 191 16.23 -7.47 -14.29
C LYS A 191 14.79 -7.95 -14.32
N GLU A 192 14.48 -8.96 -13.50
CA GLU A 192 13.13 -9.56 -13.47
C GLU A 192 12.08 -8.59 -12.96
N ILE A 193 12.36 -7.87 -11.87
CA ILE A 193 11.48 -6.82 -11.35
C ILE A 193 11.27 -5.72 -12.41
N GLY A 194 12.34 -5.33 -13.10
CA GLY A 194 12.25 -4.35 -14.19
C GLY A 194 11.43 -4.85 -15.38
N GLU A 195 11.47 -6.13 -15.72
CA GLU A 195 10.64 -6.74 -16.76
C GLU A 195 9.16 -6.78 -16.35
N GLU A 196 8.85 -7.06 -15.08
CA GLU A 196 7.49 -6.99 -14.56
C GLU A 196 6.93 -5.56 -14.62
N ALA A 197 7.72 -4.56 -14.22
CA ALA A 197 7.34 -3.15 -14.33
C ALA A 197 7.10 -2.70 -15.78
N LYS A 198 7.95 -3.13 -16.72
CA LYS A 198 7.76 -2.87 -18.15
C LYS A 198 6.50 -3.55 -18.69
N GLY A 199 6.24 -4.79 -18.27
CA GLY A 199 5.02 -5.51 -18.60
C GLY A 199 3.76 -4.81 -18.11
N ALA A 200 3.80 -4.28 -16.89
CA ALA A 200 2.73 -3.47 -16.32
C ALA A 200 2.48 -2.21 -17.17
N ALA A 201 3.53 -1.44 -17.45
CA ALA A 201 3.44 -0.22 -18.26
C ALA A 201 2.88 -0.50 -19.67
N SER A 202 3.30 -1.60 -20.32
CA SER A 202 2.80 -2.02 -21.63
C SER A 202 1.31 -2.37 -21.60
N ALA A 203 0.77 -2.76 -20.45
CA ALA A 203 -0.65 -3.05 -20.24
C ALA A 203 -1.43 -1.83 -19.69
N GLY A 204 -0.83 -0.63 -19.68
CA GLY A 204 -1.47 0.59 -19.16
C GLY A 204 -1.52 0.66 -17.61
N ILE A 205 -0.82 -0.23 -16.92
CA ILE A 205 -0.78 -0.27 -15.45
C ILE A 205 0.34 0.65 -14.97
N THR A 206 -0.03 1.76 -14.31
CA THR A 206 0.89 2.82 -13.89
C THR A 206 0.92 3.07 -12.39
N GLY A 207 0.15 2.31 -11.60
CA GLY A 207 0.05 2.50 -10.15
C GLY A 207 -0.28 1.21 -9.41
N THR A 208 -0.11 1.23 -8.10
CA THR A 208 -0.29 0.08 -7.22
C THR A 208 -1.27 0.36 -6.07
N PRO A 209 -1.98 -0.67 -5.59
CA PRO A 209 -2.09 -1.98 -6.22
C PRO A 209 -2.94 -1.90 -7.50
N SER A 210 -2.61 -2.73 -8.49
CA SER A 210 -3.44 -2.94 -9.68
C SER A 210 -3.57 -4.43 -9.93
N PHE A 211 -4.72 -4.83 -10.44
CA PHE A 211 -5.05 -6.25 -10.60
C PHE A 211 -5.60 -6.54 -11.98
N VAL A 212 -5.28 -7.70 -12.51
CA VAL A 212 -5.94 -8.26 -13.69
C VAL A 212 -6.70 -9.49 -13.25
N VAL A 213 -8.03 -9.43 -13.34
CA VAL A 213 -8.93 -10.56 -13.04
C VAL A 213 -9.37 -11.16 -14.36
N GLY A 214 -8.88 -12.34 -14.67
CA GLY A 214 -9.05 -12.90 -16.00
C GLY A 214 -8.92 -14.41 -16.09
N ARG A 215 -8.64 -14.89 -17.29
CA ARG A 215 -8.34 -16.30 -17.57
C ARG A 215 -6.95 -16.43 -18.15
N THR A 216 -6.25 -17.48 -17.77
CA THR A 216 -4.99 -17.84 -18.43
C THR A 216 -5.26 -18.41 -19.81
N THR A 217 -4.58 -17.88 -20.83
CA THR A 217 -4.62 -18.35 -22.21
C THR A 217 -3.19 -18.43 -22.73
N GLY A 218 -2.67 -19.64 -22.84
CA GLY A 218 -1.26 -19.86 -23.14
C GLY A 218 -0.36 -19.30 -22.03
N ASP A 219 0.53 -18.39 -22.38
CA ASP A 219 1.47 -17.71 -21.48
C ASP A 219 0.98 -16.35 -20.96
N SER A 220 -0.30 -16.04 -21.15
CA SER A 220 -0.88 -14.74 -20.82
C SER A 220 -2.14 -14.86 -19.98
N VAL A 221 -2.48 -13.77 -19.28
CA VAL A 221 -3.77 -13.59 -18.61
C VAL A 221 -4.49 -12.43 -19.29
N GLU A 222 -5.70 -12.72 -19.81
CA GLU A 222 -6.57 -11.72 -20.41
C GLU A 222 -7.76 -11.48 -19.47
N GLY A 223 -7.95 -10.24 -19.06
CA GLY A 223 -8.95 -9.95 -18.05
C GLY A 223 -9.29 -8.48 -17.91
N VAL A 224 -10.07 -8.20 -16.90
CA VAL A 224 -10.48 -6.86 -16.50
C VAL A 224 -9.42 -6.26 -15.60
N LEU A 225 -9.02 -5.01 -15.86
CA LEU A 225 -8.16 -4.24 -15.00
C LEU A 225 -8.99 -3.68 -13.82
N VAL A 226 -8.54 -3.97 -12.60
CA VAL A 226 -9.08 -3.41 -11.36
C VAL A 226 -7.98 -2.56 -10.73
N VAL A 227 -8.21 -1.26 -10.58
CA VAL A 227 -7.22 -0.30 -10.07
C VAL A 227 -7.49 0.03 -8.61
N GLY A 228 -6.44 0.03 -7.80
CA GLY A 228 -6.47 0.42 -6.40
C GLY A 228 -6.97 -0.68 -5.45
N ALA A 229 -6.83 -0.42 -4.15
CA ALA A 229 -7.27 -1.33 -3.09
C ALA A 229 -8.79 -1.33 -2.96
N GLN A 230 -9.47 -1.95 -3.92
CA GLN A 230 -10.92 -2.10 -3.93
C GLN A 230 -11.39 -3.00 -2.77
N PRO A 231 -12.63 -2.86 -2.30
CA PRO A 231 -13.20 -3.72 -1.29
C PRO A 231 -13.39 -5.15 -1.82
N TYR A 232 -13.43 -6.13 -0.90
CA TYR A 232 -13.60 -7.56 -1.21
C TYR A 232 -14.74 -7.83 -2.20
N ALA A 233 -15.88 -7.17 -2.04
CA ALA A 233 -17.06 -7.36 -2.90
C ALA A 233 -16.79 -7.07 -4.40
N ALA A 234 -15.88 -6.15 -4.71
CA ALA A 234 -15.51 -5.86 -6.10
C ALA A 234 -14.77 -7.05 -6.74
N PHE A 235 -13.83 -7.65 -6.01
CA PHE A 235 -13.11 -8.85 -6.45
C PHE A 235 -14.04 -10.07 -6.53
N GLU A 236 -14.88 -10.25 -5.52
CA GLU A 236 -15.88 -11.33 -5.50
C GLU A 236 -16.80 -11.27 -6.72
N SER A 237 -17.29 -10.09 -7.05
CA SER A 237 -18.14 -9.88 -8.24
C SER A 237 -17.40 -10.24 -9.52
N ALA A 238 -16.19 -9.71 -9.73
CA ALA A 238 -15.39 -9.95 -10.92
C ALA A 238 -15.00 -11.42 -11.08
N ILE A 239 -14.63 -12.09 -9.99
CA ILE A 239 -14.28 -13.51 -9.98
C ILE A 239 -15.52 -14.37 -10.30
N ASN A 240 -16.65 -14.11 -9.64
CA ASN A 240 -17.88 -14.88 -9.84
C ASN A 240 -18.45 -14.70 -11.25
N GLU A 241 -18.34 -13.50 -11.85
CA GLU A 241 -18.71 -13.29 -13.25
C GLU A 241 -17.94 -14.23 -14.19
N LEU A 242 -16.61 -14.35 -13.98
CA LEU A 242 -15.79 -15.27 -14.77
C LEU A 242 -16.10 -16.75 -14.47
N LEU A 243 -16.34 -17.12 -13.21
CA LEU A 243 -16.66 -18.49 -12.86
C LEU A 243 -17.97 -18.96 -13.51
N ASN A 244 -18.95 -18.06 -13.65
CA ASN A 244 -20.26 -18.35 -14.22
C ASN A 244 -20.29 -18.20 -15.75
N ALA A 245 -19.32 -17.53 -16.35
CA ALA A 245 -19.24 -17.36 -17.80
C ALA A 245 -18.75 -18.65 -18.49
N PRO A 246 -19.35 -19.04 -19.63
CA PRO A 246 -18.90 -20.22 -20.37
C PRO A 246 -17.44 -20.05 -20.82
N ILE A 247 -16.68 -21.13 -20.71
CA ILE A 247 -15.31 -21.16 -21.24
C ILE A 247 -15.44 -21.22 -22.76
N LYS A 248 -15.07 -20.13 -23.44
CA LYS A 248 -14.93 -20.16 -24.91
C LYS A 248 -13.78 -21.11 -25.22
N LYS A 249 -14.12 -22.24 -25.86
CA LYS A 249 -13.14 -23.17 -26.41
C LYS A 249 -12.43 -22.57 -27.61
#